data_2df64821f4d66dba09e64c154087f275
#
_entry.id   2df64821f4d66dba09e64c154087f275
#
_cell.length_a   1.000
_cell.length_b   1.000
_cell.length_c   1.000
_cell.angle_alpha   90.00
_cell.angle_beta   90.00
_cell.angle_gamma   90.00
#
_symmetry.space_group_name_H-M   'P 1'
#
loop_
_entity.id
_entity.type
_entity.pdbx_description
1 polymer ?
#
loop_
_entity_poly.entity_id
_entity_poly.type
_entity_poly.pdbx_seq_one_letter_code
_entity_poly.pdbx_strand_id
1 'polypeptide(L)'
;MTKIFCDIADINLIKKFDRKKTVKGFTTNPSLMRKAGAKDYQNYSKKILRVTKKPISFEVFADNHDEMIKQGKKISKWGKNVFVKVPYSNTKGKFSGKVIKALNSKKIKLNITAVY
;
A
#
# COMPACT_ATOMS: atom_id res chain seq x y z
N MET A 1 23.03 -11.52 -2.04
CA MET A 1 22.62 -10.40 -1.15
C MET A 1 21.12 -10.44 -0.93
N THR A 2 20.71 -10.43 0.33
CA THR A 2 19.28 -10.43 0.69
C THR A 2 18.68 -9.04 0.45
N LYS A 3 17.56 -8.97 -0.26
CA LYS A 3 16.82 -7.73 -0.47
C LYS A 3 15.61 -7.70 0.46
N ILE A 4 15.34 -6.55 1.05
CA ILE A 4 14.27 -6.39 2.02
C ILE A 4 13.28 -5.30 1.60
N PHE A 5 12.06 -5.42 2.14
CA PHE A 5 11.07 -4.34 2.07
C PHE A 5 11.07 -3.61 3.41
N CYS A 6 11.00 -2.29 3.37
CA CYS A 6 10.95 -1.46 4.58
C CYS A 6 9.51 -1.00 4.83
N ASP A 7 9.04 -1.21 6.05
CA ASP A 7 7.69 -0.83 6.47
C ASP A 7 7.77 0.57 7.11
N ILE A 8 7.76 1.60 6.29
CA ILE A 8 7.90 3.00 6.71
C ILE A 8 7.06 3.92 5.83
N ALA A 9 6.59 5.02 6.42
CA ALA A 9 5.85 6.04 5.70
C ALA A 9 6.46 7.44 5.83
N ASP A 10 7.51 7.59 6.63
CA ASP A 10 8.22 8.87 6.76
C ASP A 10 8.99 9.16 5.47
N ILE A 11 8.68 10.30 4.85
CA ILE A 11 9.25 10.67 3.54
C ILE A 11 10.78 10.79 3.61
N ASN A 12 11.31 11.36 4.68
CA ASN A 12 12.77 11.51 4.80
C ASN A 12 13.47 10.16 4.93
N LEU A 13 12.88 9.23 5.68
CA LEU A 13 13.41 7.88 5.79
C LEU A 13 13.30 7.12 4.47
N ILE A 14 12.20 7.30 3.75
CA ILE A 14 12.05 6.68 2.42
C ILE A 14 13.13 7.18 1.47
N LYS A 15 13.40 8.48 1.44
CA LYS A 15 14.50 9.04 0.64
C LYS A 15 15.83 8.42 0.98
N LYS A 16 16.10 8.26 2.28
CA LYS A 16 17.35 7.67 2.76
C LYS A 16 17.50 6.22 2.31
N PHE A 17 16.47 5.41 2.52
CA PHE A 17 16.52 3.98 2.20
C PHE A 17 16.34 3.70 0.71
N ASP A 18 15.74 4.61 -0.04
CA ASP A 18 15.61 4.49 -1.50
C ASP A 18 16.96 4.36 -2.19
N ARG A 19 18.00 4.95 -1.61
CA ARG A 19 19.37 4.92 -2.13
C ARG A 19 20.08 3.60 -1.86
N LYS A 20 19.55 2.76 -0.98
CA LYS A 20 20.21 1.50 -0.59
C LYS A 20 19.81 0.37 -1.52
N LYS A 21 20.81 -0.30 -2.11
CA LYS A 21 20.58 -1.41 -3.04
C LYS A 21 19.92 -2.62 -2.37
N THR A 22 20.09 -2.77 -1.06
CA THR A 22 19.48 -3.86 -0.29
C THR A 22 17.98 -3.66 -0.08
N VAL A 23 17.48 -2.44 -0.22
CA VAL A 23 16.05 -2.14 -0.09
C VAL A 23 15.38 -2.33 -1.43
N LYS A 24 14.52 -3.35 -1.53
CA LYS A 24 13.80 -3.66 -2.75
C LYS A 24 12.56 -2.79 -2.94
N GLY A 25 11.91 -2.42 -1.86
CA GLY A 25 10.71 -1.61 -1.91
C GLY A 25 10.23 -1.22 -0.53
N PHE A 26 9.03 -0.67 -0.47
CA PHE A 26 8.45 -0.16 0.75
C PHE A 26 7.02 -0.67 0.94
N THR A 27 6.63 -0.85 2.19
CA THR A 27 5.25 -1.13 2.55
C THR A 27 4.77 -0.04 3.50
N THR A 28 3.55 0.41 3.30
CA THR A 28 2.94 1.43 4.14
C THR A 28 1.57 0.96 4.61
N ASN A 29 1.00 1.70 5.56
CA ASN A 29 -0.39 1.54 5.94
C ASN A 29 -0.90 2.87 6.50
N PRO A 30 -2.23 3.05 6.65
CA PRO A 30 -2.77 4.31 7.13
C PRO A 30 -2.25 4.74 8.51
N SER A 31 -2.01 3.78 9.40
CA SER A 31 -1.48 4.08 10.74
C SER A 31 -0.09 4.69 10.69
N LEU A 32 0.82 4.08 9.92
CA LEU A 32 2.18 4.59 9.74
C LEU A 32 2.16 5.98 9.11
N MET A 33 1.26 6.19 8.14
CA MET A 33 1.16 7.48 7.47
C MET A 33 0.68 8.58 8.42
N ARG A 34 -0.30 8.27 9.28
CA ARG A 34 -0.75 9.22 10.30
C ARG A 34 0.37 9.58 11.28
N LYS A 35 1.14 8.59 11.71
CA LYS A 35 2.29 8.81 12.59
C LYS A 35 3.36 9.70 11.93
N ALA A 36 3.48 9.62 10.62
CA ALA A 36 4.41 10.44 9.87
C ALA A 36 3.87 11.85 9.57
N GLY A 37 2.66 12.16 10.03
CA GLY A 37 2.05 13.48 9.89
C GLY A 37 1.13 13.65 8.70
N ALA A 38 0.71 12.57 8.06
CA ALA A 38 -0.21 12.64 6.93
C ALA A 38 -1.59 13.11 7.39
N LYS A 39 -2.11 14.14 6.74
CA LYS A 39 -3.46 14.63 6.96
C LYS A 39 -4.44 14.09 5.92
N ASP A 40 -3.95 13.86 4.70
CA ASP A 40 -4.72 13.33 3.59
C ASP A 40 -3.96 12.16 3.00
N TYR A 41 -4.58 10.98 3.01
CA TYR A 41 -3.96 9.73 2.58
C TYR A 41 -3.46 9.80 1.13
N GLN A 42 -4.33 10.25 0.22
CA GLN A 42 -3.99 10.29 -1.20
C GLN A 42 -2.86 11.28 -1.48
N ASN A 43 -2.95 12.48 -0.92
CA ASN A 43 -1.93 13.51 -1.15
C ASN A 43 -0.58 13.08 -0.59
N TYR A 44 -0.57 12.48 0.60
CA TYR A 44 0.66 12.00 1.21
C TYR A 44 1.27 10.86 0.40
N SER A 45 0.44 9.93 -0.06
CA SER A 45 0.89 8.82 -0.91
C SER A 45 1.53 9.34 -2.20
N LYS A 46 0.95 10.34 -2.83
CA LYS A 46 1.51 10.96 -4.02
C LYS A 46 2.86 11.64 -3.74
N LYS A 47 3.02 12.24 -2.58
CA LYS A 47 4.31 12.80 -2.16
C LYS A 47 5.38 11.71 -2.05
N ILE A 48 5.02 10.57 -1.47
CA ILE A 48 5.93 9.42 -1.38
C ILE A 48 6.34 8.96 -2.79
N LEU A 49 5.37 8.87 -3.70
CA LEU A 49 5.63 8.40 -5.06
C LEU A 49 6.56 9.33 -5.86
N ARG A 50 6.72 10.57 -5.42
CA ARG A 50 7.69 11.49 -6.04
C ARG A 50 9.12 11.22 -5.62
N VAL A 51 9.33 10.51 -4.49
CA VAL A 51 10.67 10.28 -3.95
C VAL A 51 11.18 8.86 -4.15
N THR A 52 10.35 7.92 -4.56
CA THR A 52 10.81 6.56 -4.85
C THR A 52 10.13 6.00 -6.10
N LYS A 53 10.90 5.24 -6.88
CA LYS A 53 10.38 4.46 -8.01
C LYS A 53 10.36 2.97 -7.70
N LYS A 54 10.80 2.59 -6.50
CA LYS A 54 10.77 1.19 -6.07
C LYS A 54 9.34 0.74 -5.82
N PRO A 55 9.06 -0.58 -5.87
CA PRO A 55 7.74 -1.09 -5.52
C PRO A 55 7.32 -0.60 -4.15
N ILE A 56 6.09 -0.13 -4.05
CA ILE A 56 5.54 0.39 -2.79
C ILE A 56 4.09 -0.02 -2.66
N SER A 57 3.70 -0.45 -1.45
CA SER A 57 2.33 -0.87 -1.16
C SER A 57 1.56 0.22 -0.41
N PHE A 58 0.34 0.46 -0.86
CA PHE A 58 -0.62 1.31 -0.15
C PHE A 58 -1.85 0.49 0.17
N GLU A 59 -2.31 0.56 1.41
CA GLU A 59 -3.41 -0.29 1.89
C GLU A 59 -4.78 0.35 1.68
N VAL A 60 -5.75 -0.48 1.26
CA VAL A 60 -7.16 -0.08 1.33
C VAL A 60 -7.56 -0.09 2.81
N PHE A 61 -8.35 0.88 3.23
CA PHE A 61 -8.74 1.01 4.63
C PHE A 61 -10.25 1.06 4.85
N ALA A 62 -11.06 0.97 3.80
CA ALA A 62 -12.50 0.82 3.93
C ALA A 62 -12.80 -0.54 4.54
N ASP A 63 -13.86 -0.62 5.32
CA ASP A 63 -14.26 -1.87 5.98
C ASP A 63 -15.27 -2.68 5.17
N ASN A 64 -15.92 -2.05 4.21
CA ASN A 64 -16.87 -2.68 3.30
C ASN A 64 -16.16 -3.17 2.04
N HIS A 65 -16.46 -4.40 1.58
CA HIS A 65 -15.78 -4.99 0.44
C HIS A 65 -15.94 -4.17 -0.85
N ASP A 66 -17.14 -3.65 -1.11
CA ASP A 66 -17.38 -2.84 -2.32
C ASP A 66 -16.55 -1.55 -2.30
N GLU A 67 -16.43 -0.92 -1.14
CA GLU A 67 -15.60 0.27 -0.98
C GLU A 67 -14.10 -0.05 -1.09
N MET A 68 -13.68 -1.23 -0.59
CA MET A 68 -12.30 -1.70 -0.77
C MET A 68 -11.95 -1.85 -2.24
N ILE A 69 -12.88 -2.39 -3.04
CA ILE A 69 -12.66 -2.56 -4.49
C ILE A 69 -12.50 -1.20 -5.15
N LYS A 70 -13.35 -0.24 -4.82
CA LYS A 70 -13.26 1.13 -5.35
C LYS A 70 -11.93 1.79 -4.97
N GLN A 71 -11.55 1.69 -3.71
CA GLN A 71 -10.28 2.24 -3.22
C GLN A 71 -9.10 1.57 -3.90
N GLY A 72 -9.11 0.25 -4.04
CA GLY A 72 -8.03 -0.49 -4.68
C GLY A 72 -7.82 -0.05 -6.12
N LYS A 73 -8.90 0.12 -6.87
CA LYS A 73 -8.83 0.61 -8.24
C LYS A 73 -8.24 2.03 -8.30
N LYS A 74 -8.64 2.89 -7.39
CA LYS A 74 -8.15 4.26 -7.30
C LYS A 74 -6.66 4.30 -6.96
N ILE A 75 -6.27 3.53 -5.93
CA ILE A 75 -4.87 3.46 -5.47
C ILE A 75 -3.97 2.94 -6.59
N SER A 76 -4.40 1.92 -7.32
CA SER A 76 -3.60 1.33 -8.40
C SER A 76 -3.23 2.32 -9.51
N LYS A 77 -4.02 3.39 -9.65
CA LYS A 77 -3.79 4.41 -10.66
C LYS A 77 -2.80 5.49 -10.24
N TRP A 78 -2.36 5.47 -8.98
CA TRP A 78 -1.44 6.49 -8.47
C TRP A 78 -0.04 6.38 -9.05
N GLY A 79 0.39 5.19 -9.48
CA GLY A 79 1.69 5.00 -10.08
C GLY A 79 1.92 3.57 -10.55
N LYS A 80 2.89 3.39 -11.44
CA LYS A 80 3.24 2.08 -12.01
C LYS A 80 3.88 1.15 -11.00
N ASN A 81 4.50 1.70 -9.97
CA ASN A 81 5.20 0.95 -8.94
C ASN A 81 4.32 0.65 -7.72
N VAL A 82 3.03 0.95 -7.80
CA VAL A 82 2.09 0.77 -6.68
C VAL A 82 1.55 -0.65 -6.64
N PHE A 83 1.60 -1.26 -5.45
CA PHE A 83 0.88 -2.48 -5.12
C PHE A 83 -0.25 -2.11 -4.18
N VAL A 84 -1.44 -2.64 -4.41
CA VAL A 84 -2.58 -2.43 -3.52
C VAL A 84 -2.52 -3.47 -2.41
N LYS A 85 -2.43 -3.01 -1.17
CA LYS A 85 -2.37 -3.87 0.00
C LYS A 85 -3.79 -4.13 0.50
N VAL A 86 -4.19 -5.39 0.52
CA VAL A 86 -5.54 -5.80 0.90
C VAL A 86 -5.45 -6.68 2.15
N PRO A 87 -6.19 -6.36 3.24
CA PRO A 87 -6.22 -7.24 4.39
C PRO A 87 -6.95 -8.54 4.03
N TYR A 88 -6.49 -9.66 4.61
CA TYR A 88 -7.09 -10.97 4.37
C TYR A 88 -8.58 -11.00 4.74
N SER A 89 -8.94 -10.29 5.81
CA SER A 89 -10.32 -10.14 6.23
C SER A 89 -10.56 -8.72 6.75
N ASN A 90 -11.83 -8.28 6.75
CA ASN A 90 -12.17 -6.96 7.30
C ASN A 90 -12.28 -7.02 8.83
N THR A 91 -12.62 -5.89 9.47
CA THR A 91 -12.73 -5.81 10.93
C THR A 91 -13.85 -6.69 11.50
N LYS A 92 -14.80 -7.10 10.67
CA LYS A 92 -15.89 -8.00 11.05
C LYS A 92 -15.53 -9.47 10.82
N GLY A 93 -14.28 -9.76 10.43
CA GLY A 93 -13.81 -11.10 10.18
C GLY A 93 -14.20 -11.70 8.85
N LYS A 94 -14.83 -10.93 7.97
CA LYS A 94 -15.20 -11.42 6.63
C LYS A 94 -13.99 -11.51 5.72
N PHE A 95 -13.80 -12.68 5.12
CA PHE A 95 -12.72 -12.93 4.18
C PHE A 95 -12.80 -11.99 2.95
N SER A 96 -11.69 -11.43 2.56
CA SER A 96 -11.60 -10.45 1.46
C SER A 96 -11.47 -11.10 0.08
N GLY A 97 -11.88 -12.36 -0.08
CA GLY A 97 -11.77 -13.08 -1.35
C GLY A 97 -12.44 -12.37 -2.53
N LYS A 98 -13.62 -11.77 -2.31
CA LYS A 98 -14.33 -10.99 -3.33
C LYS A 98 -13.51 -9.80 -3.80
N VAL A 99 -12.88 -9.09 -2.88
CA VAL A 99 -12.03 -7.92 -3.18
C VAL A 99 -10.81 -8.36 -3.98
N ILE A 100 -10.14 -9.41 -3.50
CA ILE A 100 -8.94 -9.94 -4.13
C ILE A 100 -9.24 -10.37 -5.56
N LYS A 101 -10.32 -11.11 -5.77
CA LYS A 101 -10.72 -11.59 -7.09
C LYS A 101 -11.06 -10.43 -8.02
N ALA A 102 -11.81 -9.44 -7.53
CA ALA A 102 -12.21 -8.28 -8.34
C ALA A 102 -11.01 -7.46 -8.79
N LEU A 103 -10.06 -7.20 -7.89
CA LEU A 103 -8.86 -6.42 -8.22
C LEU A 103 -7.92 -7.21 -9.12
N ASN A 104 -7.77 -8.51 -8.86
CA ASN A 104 -6.93 -9.37 -9.67
C ASN A 104 -7.44 -9.48 -11.12
N SER A 105 -8.76 -9.50 -11.33
CA SER A 105 -9.36 -9.53 -12.65
C SER A 105 -9.05 -8.29 -13.49
N LYS A 106 -8.70 -7.17 -12.82
CA LYS A 106 -8.27 -5.93 -13.48
C LYS A 106 -6.75 -5.84 -13.61
N LYS A 107 -6.03 -6.93 -13.35
CA LYS A 107 -4.55 -7.00 -13.40
C LYS A 107 -3.88 -6.02 -12.46
N ILE A 108 -4.52 -5.68 -11.36
CA ILE A 108 -3.97 -4.81 -10.32
C ILE A 108 -2.99 -5.63 -9.47
N LYS A 109 -1.80 -5.09 -9.24
CA LYS A 109 -0.79 -5.75 -8.40
C LYS A 109 -1.23 -5.71 -6.95
N LEU A 110 -1.29 -6.87 -6.30
CA LEU A 110 -1.79 -7.00 -4.95
C LEU A 110 -0.72 -7.44 -3.96
N ASN A 111 -0.87 -6.99 -2.71
CA ASN A 111 -0.12 -7.47 -1.56
C ASN A 111 -1.17 -7.79 -0.50
N ILE A 112 -1.34 -9.07 -0.17
CA ILE A 112 -2.36 -9.52 0.76
C ILE A 112 -1.74 -9.71 2.13
N THR A 113 -2.34 -9.09 3.14
CA THR A 113 -1.82 -9.16 4.52
C THR A 113 -2.82 -9.81 5.45
N ALA A 114 -2.29 -10.58 6.40
CA ALA A 114 -3.10 -11.11 7.49
C ALA A 114 -3.41 -9.99 8.48
N VAL A 115 -4.63 -9.99 9.01
CA VAL A 115 -5.07 -9.05 10.04
C VAL A 115 -5.24 -9.84 11.33
N TYR A 116 -4.52 -9.47 12.36
CA TYR A 116 -4.59 -10.11 13.66
C TYR A 116 -5.31 -9.23 14.66
#